data_7aa2fca6ed7b328c9f2322e150c42d97
#
_entry.id   7aa2fca6ed7b328c9f2322e150c42d97
#
_cell.length_a   1.000
_cell.length_b   1.000
_cell.length_c   1.000
_cell.angle_alpha   90.00
_cell.angle_beta   90.00
_cell.angle_gamma   90.00
#
_symmetry.space_group_name_H-M   'P 1'
#
loop_
_entity.id
_entity.type
_entity.pdbx_description
1 polymer ?
#
loop_
_entity_poly.entity_id
_entity_poly.type
_entity_poly.pdbx_seq_one_letter_code
_entity_poly.pdbx_strand_id
1 'polypeptide(L)'
;MARSIMIQGTMSNAGKSVLAAGLCRIFRQDGYSVAPFKSQNMALNSFITREGLEMGRAQVMQAEAAGVEPSVRMNPVLLKPTSDVGSQVIVNGEVVGSM
;
A
#
# COMPACT_ATOMS: atom_id res chain seq x y z
N MET A 1 -0.63 23.15 -2.35
CA MET A 1 -0.38 22.18 -3.42
C MET A 1 0.45 21.03 -2.90
N ALA A 2 0.03 19.81 -3.15
CA ALA A 2 0.77 18.64 -2.72
C ALA A 2 1.98 18.40 -3.60
N ARG A 3 3.05 17.87 -2.98
CA ARG A 3 4.24 17.42 -3.70
C ARG A 3 4.33 15.91 -3.59
N SER A 4 4.94 15.29 -4.56
CA SER A 4 5.08 13.83 -4.56
C SER A 4 6.50 13.41 -4.87
N ILE A 5 6.87 12.25 -4.33
CA ILE A 5 8.15 11.58 -4.58
C ILE A 5 7.82 10.14 -4.95
N MET A 6 8.43 9.66 -6.02
CA MET A 6 8.25 8.28 -6.44
C MET A 6 9.49 7.46 -6.11
N ILE A 7 9.31 6.31 -5.47
CA ILE A 7 10.38 5.36 -5.20
C ILE A 7 10.29 4.25 -6.22
N GLN A 8 11.36 4.07 -6.98
CA GLN A 8 11.44 3.03 -8.00
C GLN A 8 12.56 2.06 -7.69
N GLY A 9 12.36 0.81 -8.05
CA GLY A 9 13.37 -0.21 -7.94
C GLY A 9 13.48 -0.98 -9.25
N THR A 10 14.63 -1.59 -9.47
CA THR A 10 14.90 -2.34 -10.70
C THR A 10 14.29 -3.73 -10.69
N MET A 11 13.84 -4.20 -9.53
CA MET A 11 13.27 -5.54 -9.39
C MET A 11 12.43 -5.63 -8.13
N SER A 12 11.63 -6.69 -8.01
CA SER A 12 10.90 -7.00 -6.79
C SER A 12 11.87 -7.24 -5.64
N ASN A 13 11.44 -6.96 -4.43
CA ASN A 13 12.24 -7.17 -3.23
C ASN A 13 13.54 -6.36 -3.19
N ALA A 14 13.55 -5.21 -3.86
CA ALA A 14 14.70 -4.29 -3.83
C ALA A 14 14.69 -3.36 -2.62
N GLY A 15 13.80 -3.58 -1.65
CA GLY A 15 13.72 -2.77 -0.44
C GLY A 15 12.92 -1.48 -0.60
N LYS A 16 12.17 -1.34 -1.69
CA LYS A 16 11.38 -0.12 -1.96
C LYS A 16 10.38 0.19 -0.85
N SER A 17 9.67 -0.83 -0.37
CA SER A 17 8.63 -0.63 0.65
C SER A 17 9.20 -0.13 1.96
N VAL A 18 10.35 -0.67 2.37
CA VAL A 18 11.04 -0.26 3.59
C VAL A 18 11.58 1.16 3.44
N LEU A 19 12.16 1.47 2.29
CA LEU A 19 12.67 2.81 2.01
C LEU A 19 11.54 3.83 2.02
N ALA A 20 10.41 3.51 1.39
CA ALA A 20 9.25 4.40 1.38
C ALA A 20 8.72 4.63 2.80
N ALA A 21 8.66 3.59 3.63
CA ALA A 21 8.26 3.73 5.02
C ALA A 21 9.22 4.63 5.79
N GLY A 22 10.52 4.45 5.58
CA GLY A 22 11.53 5.31 6.21
C GLY A 22 11.40 6.77 5.82
N LEU A 23 11.16 7.04 4.55
CA LEU A 23 10.94 8.41 4.07
C LEU A 23 9.66 9.01 4.64
N CYS A 24 8.58 8.23 4.73
CA CYS A 24 7.35 8.69 5.38
C CYS A 24 7.62 9.14 6.81
N ARG A 25 8.40 8.34 7.55
CA ARG A 25 8.74 8.67 8.93
C ARG A 25 9.58 9.94 9.02
N ILE A 26 10.60 10.07 8.17
CA ILE A 26 11.48 11.23 8.16
C ILE A 26 10.70 12.50 7.85
N PHE A 27 9.88 12.49 6.80
CA PHE A 27 9.10 13.65 6.43
C PHE A 27 8.10 14.03 7.50
N ARG A 28 7.48 13.03 8.16
CA ARG A 28 6.59 13.30 9.27
C ARG A 28 7.33 13.97 10.43
N GLN A 29 8.51 13.49 10.77
CA GLN A 29 9.33 14.08 11.84
C GLN A 29 9.77 15.50 11.51
N ASP A 30 9.92 15.80 10.22
CA ASP A 30 10.25 17.16 9.77
C ASP A 30 9.04 18.09 9.70
N GLY A 31 7.86 17.61 10.08
CA GLY A 31 6.65 18.42 10.17
C GLY A 31 5.78 18.43 8.93
N TYR A 32 6.08 17.58 7.95
CA TYR A 32 5.23 17.47 6.75
C TYR A 32 4.04 16.55 6.99
N SER A 33 2.95 16.83 6.30
CA SER A 33 1.80 15.95 6.22
C SER A 33 2.07 14.96 5.08
N VAL A 34 2.18 13.68 5.40
CA VAL A 34 2.67 12.65 4.47
C VAL A 34 1.65 11.54 4.34
N ALA A 35 1.51 11.00 3.13
CA ALA A 35 0.72 9.79 2.91
C ALA A 35 1.42 8.93 1.86
N PRO A 36 1.43 7.60 2.04
CA PRO A 36 1.96 6.69 1.03
C PRO A 36 0.92 6.41 -0.05
N PHE A 37 1.39 5.99 -1.23
CA PHE A 37 0.51 5.56 -2.30
C PHE A 37 1.19 4.52 -3.18
N LYS A 38 0.46 3.47 -3.50
CA LYS A 38 0.85 2.48 -4.51
C LYS A 38 -0.43 2.01 -5.20
N SER A 39 -0.57 2.31 -6.49
CA SER A 39 -1.82 2.08 -7.21
C SER A 39 -2.21 0.60 -7.25
N GLN A 40 -1.25 -0.29 -7.43
CA GLN A 40 -1.49 -1.72 -7.52
C GLN A 40 -0.48 -2.48 -6.68
N ASN A 41 -0.93 -3.47 -5.94
CA ASN A 41 -0.06 -4.32 -5.15
C ASN A 41 -0.47 -5.78 -5.33
N MET A 42 0.45 -6.69 -5.05
CA MET A 42 0.20 -8.11 -5.07
C MET A 42 0.64 -8.68 -3.73
N ALA A 43 -0.27 -9.36 -3.02
CA ALA A 43 0.03 -9.85 -1.69
C ALA A 43 -0.80 -11.08 -1.37
N LEU A 44 -0.17 -12.07 -0.71
CA LEU A 44 -0.86 -13.25 -0.21
C LEU A 44 -1.80 -12.90 0.94
N ASN A 45 -1.36 -11.98 1.80
CA ASN A 45 -2.11 -11.57 2.97
C ASN A 45 -2.42 -10.09 2.88
N SER A 46 -3.64 -9.72 3.24
CA SER A 46 -4.06 -8.34 3.26
C SER A 46 -4.31 -7.88 4.69
N PHE A 47 -4.43 -6.58 4.85
CA PHE A 47 -4.84 -5.93 6.09
C PHE A 47 -6.29 -5.48 5.93
N ILE A 48 -7.08 -5.59 6.99
CA ILE A 48 -8.46 -5.11 6.98
C ILE A 48 -8.49 -3.76 7.70
N THR A 49 -8.93 -2.73 7.00
CA THR A 49 -9.03 -1.38 7.57
C THR A 49 -10.18 -1.31 8.57
N ARG A 50 -10.27 -0.18 9.26
CA ARG A 50 -11.35 0.07 10.21
C ARG A 50 -12.72 -0.05 9.57
N GLU A 51 -12.84 0.31 8.29
CA GLU A 51 -14.10 0.21 7.55
C GLU A 51 -14.40 -1.21 7.06
N GLY A 52 -13.51 -2.16 7.27
CA GLY A 52 -13.67 -3.53 6.81
C GLY A 52 -13.21 -3.76 5.38
N LEU A 53 -12.34 -2.91 4.86
CA LEU A 53 -11.85 -2.97 3.49
C LEU A 53 -10.43 -3.53 3.43
N GLU A 54 -10.07 -4.24 2.37
CA GLU A 54 -8.76 -4.87 2.25
C GLU A 54 -7.74 -3.98 1.54
N MET A 55 -6.52 -3.97 2.06
CA MET A 55 -5.40 -3.27 1.42
C MET A 55 -4.09 -4.00 1.70
N GLY A 56 -3.03 -3.65 0.98
CA GLY A 56 -1.72 -4.26 1.15
C GLY A 56 -1.07 -3.87 2.46
N ARG A 57 -0.40 -4.84 3.11
CA ARG A 57 0.26 -4.59 4.40
C ARG A 57 1.43 -3.63 4.30
N ALA A 58 2.12 -3.60 3.15
CA ALA A 58 3.22 -2.65 2.96
C ALA A 58 2.74 -1.21 3.08
N GLN A 59 1.57 -0.89 2.53
CA GLN A 59 1.00 0.45 2.61
C GLN A 59 0.51 0.77 4.03
N VAL A 60 0.07 -0.26 4.78
CA VAL A 60 -0.28 -0.08 6.18
C VAL A 60 0.95 0.34 6.99
N MET A 61 2.07 -0.35 6.81
CA MET A 61 3.33 -0.01 7.48
C MET A 61 3.76 1.42 7.14
N GLN A 62 3.64 1.80 5.88
CA GLN A 62 3.99 3.15 5.43
C GLN A 62 3.04 4.21 5.99
N ALA A 63 1.74 3.90 6.07
CA ALA A 63 0.76 4.80 6.67
C ALA A 63 1.06 5.02 8.16
N GLU A 64 1.39 3.95 8.89
CA GLU A 64 1.78 4.06 10.29
C GLU A 64 3.03 4.91 10.45
N ALA A 65 4.03 4.73 9.59
CA ALA A 65 5.25 5.56 9.61
C ALA A 65 4.94 7.03 9.33
N ALA A 66 3.98 7.30 8.45
CA ALA A 66 3.53 8.65 8.14
C ALA A 66 2.61 9.23 9.22
N GLY A 67 2.13 8.40 10.15
CA GLY A 67 1.25 8.84 11.22
C GLY A 67 -0.19 9.08 10.76
N VAL A 68 -0.62 8.40 9.72
CA VAL A 68 -1.97 8.52 9.19
C VAL A 68 -2.70 7.18 9.27
N GLU A 69 -4.02 7.24 9.33
CA GLU A 69 -4.86 6.05 9.34
C GLU A 69 -4.77 5.34 8.01
N PRO A 70 -4.55 4.01 7.96
CA PRO A 70 -4.55 3.27 6.71
C PRO A 70 -5.88 3.44 5.97
N SER A 71 -5.80 3.68 4.67
CA SER A 71 -6.96 3.86 3.80
C SER A 71 -6.74 3.12 2.49
N VAL A 72 -7.77 2.47 1.97
CA VAL A 72 -7.67 1.77 0.68
C VAL A 72 -7.33 2.70 -0.48
N ARG A 73 -7.54 4.00 -0.33
CA ARG A 73 -7.11 4.98 -1.32
C ARG A 73 -5.60 5.00 -1.51
N MET A 74 -4.84 4.52 -0.52
CA MET A 74 -3.39 4.40 -0.60
C MET A 74 -2.97 3.19 -1.42
N ASN A 75 -3.86 2.22 -1.61
CA ASN A 75 -3.63 1.02 -2.39
C ASN A 75 -4.96 0.56 -2.99
N PRO A 76 -5.45 1.24 -4.04
CA PRO A 76 -6.78 0.96 -4.56
C PRO A 76 -6.94 -0.37 -5.28
N VAL A 77 -5.86 -0.94 -5.82
CA VAL A 77 -5.93 -2.23 -6.51
C VAL A 77 -5.02 -3.24 -5.83
N LEU A 78 -5.59 -4.33 -5.33
CA LEU A 78 -4.86 -5.40 -4.69
C LEU A 78 -5.16 -6.71 -5.39
N LEU A 79 -4.10 -7.42 -5.78
CA LEU A 79 -4.21 -8.75 -6.38
C LEU A 79 -3.75 -9.78 -5.35
N LYS A 80 -4.63 -10.73 -5.02
CA LYS A 80 -4.31 -11.82 -4.10
C LYS A 80 -4.20 -13.11 -4.90
N PRO A 81 -3.00 -13.69 -5.05
CA PRO A 81 -2.87 -14.96 -5.75
C PRO A 81 -3.72 -16.03 -5.06
N THR A 82 -4.42 -16.82 -5.87
CA THR A 82 -5.20 -17.96 -5.37
C THR A 82 -4.36 -19.22 -5.46
N SER A 83 -4.84 -20.31 -4.85
CA SER A 83 -4.15 -21.60 -4.88
C SER A 83 -4.06 -22.18 -6.29
N ASP A 84 -4.96 -21.77 -7.17
CA ASP A 84 -4.95 -22.17 -8.57
C ASP A 84 -4.25 -21.11 -9.43
N VAL A 85 -4.38 -21.25 -10.74
CA VAL A 85 -3.86 -20.25 -11.67
C VAL A 85 -4.78 -19.03 -11.62
N GLY A 86 -4.24 -17.87 -11.26
CA GLY A 86 -4.97 -16.62 -11.25
C GLY A 86 -4.89 -15.88 -9.92
N SER A 87 -5.67 -14.83 -9.82
CA SER A 87 -5.68 -13.95 -8.65
C SER A 87 -7.09 -13.48 -8.36
N GLN A 88 -7.37 -13.23 -7.07
CA GLN A 88 -8.54 -12.51 -6.65
C GLN A 88 -8.25 -11.02 -6.81
N VAL A 89 -9.15 -10.30 -7.45
CA VAL A 89 -8.99 -8.86 -7.71
C VAL A 89 -9.80 -8.07 -6.70
N ILE A 90 -9.13 -7.18 -5.99
CA ILE A 90 -9.74 -6.34 -4.96
C ILE A 90 -9.57 -4.89 -5.40
N VAL A 91 -10.67 -4.16 -5.51
CA VAL A 91 -10.67 -2.74 -5.89
C VAL A 91 -11.31 -1.94 -4.78
N ASN A 92 -10.57 -0.93 -4.30
CA ASN A 92 -10.99 -0.08 -3.18
C ASN A 92 -11.43 -0.91 -1.97
N GLY A 93 -10.72 -2.02 -1.72
CA GLY A 93 -10.93 -2.86 -0.56
C GLY A 93 -12.00 -3.93 -0.69
N GLU A 94 -12.67 -4.04 -1.84
CA GLU A 94 -13.74 -5.01 -2.06
C GLU A 94 -13.41 -5.96 -3.20
N VAL A 95 -13.74 -7.24 -3.02
CA VAL A 95 -13.51 -8.25 -4.04
C VAL A 95 -14.45 -7.99 -5.21
N VAL A 96 -13.90 -7.84 -6.42
CA VAL A 96 -14.70 -7.57 -7.62
C VAL A 96 -14.64 -8.69 -8.63
N GLY A 97 -13.73 -9.67 -8.47
CA GLY A 97 -13.66 -10.80 -9.38
C GLY A 97 -12.37 -11.59 -9.24
N SER A 98 -12.14 -12.45 -10.21
CA SER A 98 -10.92 -13.26 -10.31
C SER A 98 -10.38 -13.18 -11.72
N MET A 99 -9.06 -13.30 -11.82
CA MET A 99 -8.37 -13.34 -13.11
C MET A 99 -7.73 -14.69 -13.29
#